data_bc449e47f82c4d86d8777d4e2736700d
#
_entry.id   bc449e47f82c4d86d8777d4e2736700d
#
_cell.length_a   1.000
_cell.length_b   1.000
_cell.length_c   1.000
_cell.angle_alpha   90.00
_cell.angle_beta   90.00
_cell.angle_gamma   90.00
#
_symmetry.space_group_name_H-M   'P 1'
#
loop_
_entity.id
_entity.type
_entity.pdbx_description
1 polymer ?
#
loop_
_entity_poly.entity_id
_entity_poly.type
_entity_poly.pdbx_seq_one_letter_code
_entity_poly.pdbx_strand_id
1 'polypeptide(L)'
;MSLIYVDLRSRRPIFEQIVDAVRDLAIRGLMQPDEHLPSVRALAAELAINPNTIQKAYGELERQGVIYSLAGSGNFISPDISRLADTHREELLSAVEGSIRAAAEYGVPRAVVEERVAKSMQNYGGDAHDPD
;
A
#
# COMPACT_ATOMS: atom_id res chain seq x y z
N MET A 1 5.99 -1.38 19.67
CA MET A 1 6.14 -0.29 18.70
C MET A 1 5.53 -0.71 17.36
N SER A 2 4.65 0.11 16.84
CA SER A 2 3.97 -0.19 15.59
C SER A 2 4.87 0.07 14.38
N LEU A 3 4.70 -0.73 13.33
CA LEU A 3 5.36 -0.51 12.04
C LEU A 3 4.65 0.57 11.23
N ILE A 4 3.49 1.03 11.69
CA ILE A 4 2.69 2.02 10.98
C ILE A 4 3.25 3.41 11.24
N TYR A 5 3.62 4.09 10.18
CA TYR A 5 4.22 5.42 10.23
C TYR A 5 3.39 6.39 9.38
N VAL A 6 3.23 7.62 9.88
CA VAL A 6 2.59 8.69 9.12
C VAL A 6 3.46 9.93 9.15
N ASP A 7 3.41 10.69 8.06
CA ASP A 7 4.13 11.97 7.93
C ASP A 7 3.11 13.10 8.10
N LEU A 8 3.16 13.76 9.26
CA LEU A 8 2.24 14.86 9.57
C LEU A 8 2.49 16.11 8.72
N ARG A 9 3.63 16.17 8.04
CA ARG A 9 3.98 17.28 7.17
C ARG A 9 3.50 17.10 5.73
N SER A 10 3.11 15.87 5.38
CA SER A 10 2.63 15.57 4.04
C SER A 10 1.27 16.23 3.79
N ARG A 11 1.01 16.59 2.54
CA ARG A 11 -0.30 17.11 2.12
C ARG A 11 -1.34 16.01 1.98
N ARG A 12 -0.90 14.75 1.97
CA ARG A 12 -1.84 13.63 1.87
C ARG A 12 -2.61 13.49 3.18
N PRO A 13 -3.92 13.27 3.11
CA PRO A 13 -4.71 13.03 4.31
C PRO A 13 -4.14 11.89 5.15
N ILE A 14 -4.17 12.06 6.45
CA ILE A 14 -3.57 11.08 7.36
C ILE A 14 -4.23 9.71 7.22
N PHE A 15 -5.56 9.67 7.06
CA PHE A 15 -6.25 8.38 6.93
C PHE A 15 -5.77 7.61 5.70
N GLU A 16 -5.48 8.31 4.58
CA GLU A 16 -4.95 7.65 3.38
C GLU A 16 -3.56 7.09 3.62
N GLN A 17 -2.73 7.82 4.36
CA GLN A 17 -1.39 7.34 4.71
C GLN A 17 -1.46 6.06 5.55
N ILE A 18 -2.42 5.99 6.49
CA ILE A 18 -2.60 4.81 7.31
C ILE A 18 -3.06 3.63 6.46
N VAL A 19 -4.03 3.86 5.57
CA VAL A 19 -4.52 2.82 4.66
C VAL A 19 -3.37 2.25 3.84
N ASP A 20 -2.58 3.13 3.21
CA ASP A 20 -1.45 2.69 2.39
C ASP A 20 -0.40 1.97 3.21
N ALA A 21 -0.09 2.45 4.41
CA ALA A 21 0.92 1.85 5.28
C ALA A 21 0.52 0.42 5.68
N VAL A 22 -0.70 0.22 6.12
CA VAL A 22 -1.17 -1.11 6.52
C VAL A 22 -1.23 -2.06 5.32
N ARG A 23 -1.76 -1.59 4.20
CA ARG A 23 -1.83 -2.39 2.99
C ARG A 23 -0.45 -2.83 2.53
N ASP A 24 0.52 -1.91 2.52
CA ASP A 24 1.89 -2.21 2.13
C ASP A 24 2.54 -3.23 3.06
N LEU A 25 2.37 -3.05 4.37
CA LEU A 25 2.92 -3.98 5.35
C LEU A 25 2.35 -5.38 5.15
N ALA A 26 1.05 -5.46 4.89
CA ALA A 26 0.39 -6.74 4.65
C ALA A 26 0.87 -7.40 3.36
N ILE A 27 0.91 -6.63 2.26
CA ILE A 27 1.32 -7.15 0.95
C ILE A 27 2.77 -7.61 0.97
N ARG A 28 3.62 -6.87 1.68
CA ARG A 28 5.06 -7.22 1.79
C ARG A 28 5.33 -8.33 2.80
N GLY A 29 4.31 -8.79 3.51
CA GLY A 29 4.46 -9.86 4.48
C GLY A 29 5.06 -9.42 5.81
N LEU A 30 5.16 -8.11 6.05
CA LEU A 30 5.65 -7.59 7.33
C LEU A 30 4.57 -7.63 8.40
N MET A 31 3.31 -7.71 7.98
CA MET A 31 2.18 -8.10 8.82
C MET A 31 1.58 -9.35 8.19
N GLN A 32 1.47 -10.40 8.98
CA GLN A 32 1.08 -11.72 8.49
C GLN A 32 -0.44 -11.88 8.41
N PRO A 33 -0.94 -12.81 7.57
CA PRO A 33 -2.37 -13.14 7.59
C PRO A 33 -2.83 -13.46 9.00
N ASP A 34 -4.00 -12.94 9.35
CA ASP A 34 -4.64 -13.12 10.66
C ASP A 34 -3.90 -12.46 11.82
N GLU A 35 -2.87 -11.69 11.54
CA GLU A 35 -2.17 -10.92 12.58
C GLU A 35 -3.09 -9.83 13.12
N HIS A 36 -3.09 -9.67 14.43
CA HIS A 36 -3.90 -8.68 15.13
C HIS A 36 -3.33 -7.27 14.94
N LEU A 37 -4.15 -6.34 14.48
CA LEU A 37 -3.76 -4.93 14.40
C LEU A 37 -3.89 -4.26 15.76
N PRO A 38 -3.13 -3.18 15.99
CA PRO A 38 -3.37 -2.35 17.20
C PRO A 38 -4.80 -1.86 17.19
N SER A 39 -5.39 -1.73 18.38
CA SER A 39 -6.74 -1.17 18.49
C SER A 39 -6.75 0.27 17.99
N VAL A 40 -7.93 0.78 17.63
CA VAL A 40 -8.08 2.17 17.21
C VAL A 40 -7.51 3.11 18.28
N ARG A 41 -7.82 2.87 19.54
CA ARG A 41 -7.33 3.70 20.64
C ARG A 41 -5.81 3.63 20.79
N ALA A 42 -5.26 2.42 20.72
CA ALA A 42 -3.82 2.23 20.88
C ALA A 42 -3.05 2.92 19.77
N LEU A 43 -3.48 2.76 18.52
CA LEU A 43 -2.81 3.38 17.39
C LEU A 43 -2.95 4.90 17.43
N ALA A 44 -4.13 5.40 17.78
CA ALA A 44 -4.37 6.84 17.92
C ALA A 44 -3.44 7.45 18.97
N ALA A 45 -3.26 6.78 20.09
CA ALA A 45 -2.36 7.25 21.14
C ALA A 45 -0.91 7.21 20.67
N GLU A 46 -0.50 6.12 20.03
CA GLU A 46 0.87 5.97 19.55
C GLU A 46 1.24 7.03 18.51
N LEU A 47 0.35 7.31 17.58
CA LEU A 47 0.60 8.27 16.50
C LEU A 47 0.21 9.70 16.87
N ALA A 48 -0.40 9.91 18.04
CA ALA A 48 -0.93 11.20 18.49
C ALA A 48 -1.93 11.77 17.47
N ILE A 49 -2.86 10.93 17.04
CA ILE A 49 -3.85 11.25 16.02
C ILE A 49 -5.24 11.01 16.58
N ASN A 50 -6.22 11.75 16.07
CA ASN A 50 -7.62 11.59 16.47
C ASN A 50 -8.09 10.15 16.19
N PRO A 51 -8.69 9.48 17.19
CA PRO A 51 -9.22 8.13 16.98
C PRO A 51 -10.20 8.01 15.83
N ASN A 52 -10.95 9.06 15.51
CA ASN A 52 -11.88 9.04 14.38
C ASN A 52 -11.15 8.88 13.05
N THR A 53 -9.97 9.44 12.93
CA THR A 53 -9.14 9.28 11.73
C THR A 53 -8.67 7.83 11.58
N ILE A 54 -8.26 7.20 12.68
CA ILE A 54 -7.88 5.79 12.68
C ILE A 54 -9.09 4.92 12.33
N GLN A 55 -10.24 5.22 12.92
CA GLN A 55 -11.47 4.48 12.65
C GLN A 55 -11.83 4.54 11.16
N LYS A 56 -11.71 5.72 10.56
CA LYS A 56 -11.96 5.91 9.13
C LYS A 56 -11.00 5.07 8.28
N ALA A 57 -9.72 5.07 8.65
CA ALA A 57 -8.71 4.29 7.94
C ALA A 57 -8.99 2.79 8.03
N TYR A 58 -9.33 2.29 9.22
CA TYR A 58 -9.63 0.88 9.41
C TYR A 58 -10.91 0.49 8.65
N GLY A 59 -11.90 1.37 8.62
CA GLY A 59 -13.11 1.13 7.83
C GLY A 59 -12.81 0.98 6.35
N GLU A 60 -11.94 1.82 5.82
CA GLU A 60 -11.53 1.76 4.41
C GLU A 60 -10.70 0.49 4.13
N LEU A 61 -9.81 0.12 5.05
CA LEU A 61 -9.05 -1.13 4.92
C LEU A 61 -9.96 -2.35 4.91
N GLU A 62 -11.00 -2.33 5.74
CA GLU A 62 -11.99 -3.41 5.77
C GLU A 62 -12.77 -3.46 4.46
N ARG A 63 -13.18 -2.29 3.95
CA ARG A 63 -13.87 -2.20 2.67
C ARG A 63 -13.04 -2.76 1.52
N GLN A 64 -11.72 -2.52 1.56
CA GLN A 64 -10.79 -3.03 0.54
C GLN A 64 -10.45 -4.52 0.72
N GLY A 65 -10.85 -5.11 1.83
CA GLY A 65 -10.53 -6.51 2.10
C GLY A 65 -9.12 -6.76 2.63
N VAL A 66 -8.43 -5.69 3.05
CA VAL A 66 -7.09 -5.82 3.62
C VAL A 66 -7.16 -6.35 5.05
N ILE A 67 -8.18 -5.94 5.79
CA ILE A 67 -8.40 -6.39 7.16
C ILE A 67 -9.83 -6.88 7.32
N TYR A 68 -10.06 -7.64 8.39
CA TYR A 68 -11.40 -8.03 8.81
C TYR A 68 -11.54 -7.78 10.31
N SER A 69 -12.77 -7.58 10.77
CA SER A 69 -13.03 -7.38 12.19
C SER A 69 -13.85 -8.52 12.76
N LEU A 70 -13.54 -8.86 14.01
CA LEU A 70 -14.31 -9.81 14.80
C LEU A 70 -14.85 -9.07 16.01
N ALA A 71 -16.16 -9.10 16.18
CA ALA A 71 -16.81 -8.42 17.29
C ALA A 71 -16.21 -8.86 18.63
N GLY A 72 -15.78 -7.88 19.42
CA GLY A 72 -15.17 -8.14 20.72
C GLY A 72 -13.70 -8.58 20.68
N SER A 73 -13.15 -8.84 19.51
CA SER A 73 -11.77 -9.33 19.38
C SER A 73 -10.84 -8.38 18.66
N GLY A 74 -11.35 -7.46 17.85
CA GLY A 74 -10.56 -6.45 17.16
C GLY A 74 -10.45 -6.66 15.66
N ASN A 75 -9.38 -6.10 15.08
CA ASN A 75 -9.13 -6.10 13.65
C ASN A 75 -7.89 -6.95 13.33
N PHE A 76 -7.94 -7.65 12.21
CA PHE A 76 -6.92 -8.62 11.82
C PHE A 76 -6.60 -8.49 10.33
N ILE A 77 -5.38 -8.81 9.96
CA ILE A 77 -4.98 -8.85 8.54
C ILE A 77 -5.72 -10.00 7.86
N SER A 78 -6.25 -9.74 6.66
CA SER A 78 -6.99 -10.73 5.87
C SER A 78 -6.13 -11.96 5.57
N PRO A 79 -6.71 -13.15 5.61
CA PRO A 79 -6.00 -14.36 5.16
C PRO A 79 -5.79 -14.40 3.65
N ASP A 80 -6.53 -13.58 2.88
CA ASP A 80 -6.43 -13.56 1.41
C ASP A 80 -5.43 -12.52 0.88
N ILE A 81 -4.42 -12.20 1.68
CA ILE A 81 -3.49 -11.12 1.34
C ILE A 81 -2.70 -11.41 0.06
N SER A 82 -2.45 -12.69 -0.25
CA SER A 82 -1.74 -13.03 -1.49
C SER A 82 -2.53 -12.62 -2.73
N ARG A 83 -3.86 -12.73 -2.66
CA ARG A 83 -4.74 -12.31 -3.75
C ARG A 83 -4.70 -10.80 -3.93
N LEU A 84 -4.67 -10.07 -2.81
CA LEU A 84 -4.54 -8.61 -2.85
C LEU A 84 -3.19 -8.19 -3.42
N ALA A 85 -2.14 -8.91 -3.08
CA ALA A 85 -0.80 -8.66 -3.63
C ALA A 85 -0.78 -8.84 -5.13
N ASP A 86 -1.43 -9.90 -5.64
CA ASP A 86 -1.51 -10.14 -7.08
C ASP A 86 -2.28 -9.03 -7.79
N THR A 87 -3.39 -8.60 -7.21
CA THR A 87 -4.19 -7.50 -7.76
C THR A 87 -3.39 -6.21 -7.79
N HIS A 88 -2.67 -5.91 -6.72
CA HIS A 88 -1.84 -4.72 -6.63
C HIS A 88 -0.72 -4.73 -7.66
N ARG A 89 -0.09 -5.90 -7.85
CA ARG A 89 0.96 -6.08 -8.87
C ARG A 89 0.41 -5.76 -10.25
N GLU A 90 -0.77 -6.29 -10.58
CA GLU A 90 -1.40 -6.05 -11.87
C GLU A 90 -1.74 -4.58 -12.07
N GLU A 91 -2.20 -3.91 -11.01
CA GLU A 91 -2.47 -2.47 -11.06
C GLU A 91 -1.21 -1.67 -11.37
N LEU A 92 -0.08 -2.06 -10.78
CA LEU A 92 1.21 -1.39 -11.04
C LEU A 92 1.65 -1.59 -12.48
N LEU A 93 1.49 -2.80 -13.02
CA LEU A 93 1.83 -3.07 -14.42
C LEU A 93 0.94 -2.28 -15.37
N SER A 94 -0.34 -2.21 -15.07
CA SER A 94 -1.28 -1.41 -15.86
C SER A 94 -0.93 0.06 -15.83
N ALA A 95 -0.46 0.56 -14.68
CA ALA A 95 -0.04 1.95 -14.56
C ALA A 95 1.18 2.24 -15.43
N VAL A 96 2.15 1.31 -15.49
CA VAL A 96 3.31 1.45 -16.38
C VAL A 96 2.86 1.52 -17.83
N GLU A 97 2.00 0.59 -18.24
CA GLU A 97 1.48 0.57 -19.61
C GLU A 97 0.74 1.85 -19.96
N GLY A 98 -0.09 2.34 -19.02
CA GLY A 98 -0.84 3.56 -19.20
C GLY A 98 0.04 4.79 -19.34
N SER A 99 1.13 4.86 -18.59
CA SER A 99 2.07 5.97 -18.67
C SER A 99 2.81 5.97 -20.01
N ILE A 100 3.18 4.79 -20.51
CA ILE A 100 3.84 4.65 -21.80
C ILE A 100 2.87 5.10 -22.91
N ARG A 101 1.62 4.67 -22.84
CA ARG A 101 0.59 5.07 -23.81
C ARG A 101 0.38 6.57 -23.79
N ALA A 102 0.28 7.17 -22.61
CA ALA A 102 0.10 8.61 -22.47
C ALA A 102 1.28 9.38 -23.08
N ALA A 103 2.51 8.90 -22.86
CA ALA A 103 3.68 9.52 -23.44
C ALA A 103 3.60 9.55 -24.97
N ALA A 104 3.15 8.43 -25.56
CA ALA A 104 2.97 8.35 -27.01
C ALA A 104 1.93 9.34 -27.50
N GLU A 105 0.81 9.45 -26.80
CA GLU A 105 -0.28 10.35 -27.13
C GLU A 105 0.13 11.82 -27.10
N TYR A 106 1.03 12.17 -26.18
CA TYR A 106 1.54 13.54 -26.05
C TYR A 106 2.80 13.78 -26.89
N GLY A 107 3.15 12.84 -27.75
CA GLY A 107 4.23 13.02 -28.71
C GLY A 107 5.65 12.90 -28.14
N VAL A 108 5.82 12.26 -27.02
CA VAL A 108 7.16 12.01 -26.49
C VAL A 108 7.80 10.94 -27.39
N PRO A 109 9.01 11.21 -27.97
CA PRO A 109 9.66 10.24 -28.83
C PRO A 109 9.94 8.93 -28.12
N ARG A 110 9.78 7.83 -28.83
CA ARG A 110 10.00 6.51 -28.30
C ARG A 110 11.40 6.35 -27.68
N ALA A 111 12.43 6.87 -28.36
CA ALA A 111 13.78 6.79 -27.85
C ALA A 111 13.96 7.46 -26.49
N VAL A 112 13.24 8.57 -26.26
CA VAL A 112 13.27 9.28 -24.99
C VAL A 112 12.63 8.45 -23.90
N VAL A 113 11.49 7.81 -24.20
CA VAL A 113 10.81 6.93 -23.25
C VAL A 113 11.71 5.75 -22.89
N GLU A 114 12.30 5.10 -23.90
CA GLU A 114 13.19 3.95 -23.68
C GLU A 114 14.40 4.32 -22.83
N GLU A 115 14.99 5.49 -23.08
CA GLU A 115 16.11 5.98 -22.28
C GLU A 115 15.72 6.19 -20.82
N ARG A 116 14.55 6.82 -20.60
CA ARG A 116 14.08 7.10 -19.25
C ARG A 116 13.76 5.81 -18.49
N VAL A 117 13.16 4.84 -19.18
CA VAL A 117 12.86 3.54 -18.59
C VAL A 117 14.15 2.81 -18.24
N ALA A 118 15.13 2.78 -19.17
CA ALA A 118 16.41 2.13 -18.94
C ALA A 118 17.11 2.72 -17.72
N LYS A 119 17.09 4.05 -17.62
CA LYS A 119 17.70 4.75 -16.49
C LYS A 119 17.01 4.39 -15.17
N SER A 120 15.69 4.31 -15.19
CA SER A 120 14.93 3.92 -14.02
C SER A 120 15.22 2.48 -13.59
N MET A 121 15.50 1.63 -14.55
CA MET A 121 15.79 0.22 -14.28
C MET A 121 17.16 -0.01 -13.65
N GLN A 122 18.07 0.96 -13.73
CA GLN A 122 19.42 0.82 -13.15
C GLN A 122 19.41 0.53 -11.67
N ASN A 123 18.39 1.03 -10.96
CA ASN A 123 18.26 0.84 -9.52
C ASN A 123 17.14 -0.13 -9.16
N TYR A 124 16.72 -0.95 -10.12
CA TYR A 124 15.63 -1.88 -9.92
C TYR A 124 16.09 -3.08 -9.11
N GLY A 125 15.54 -3.21 -7.91
CA GLY A 125 15.96 -4.25 -6.98
C GLY A 125 15.21 -5.56 -7.11
N GLY A 126 14.23 -5.63 -8.01
CA GLY A 126 13.34 -6.78 -8.10
C GLY A 126 13.96 -8.04 -8.68
N ASP A 127 15.06 -7.90 -9.38
CA ASP A 127 15.68 -9.05 -10.05
C ASP A 127 16.19 -10.09 -9.07
N ALA A 128 16.52 -9.68 -7.87
CA ALA A 128 17.00 -10.59 -6.84
C ALA A 128 15.90 -11.47 -6.26
N HIS A 129 14.66 -11.22 -6.66
CA HIS A 129 13.50 -11.85 -6.07
C HIS A 129 12.64 -12.56 -7.10
N ASP A 130 13.24 -13.07 -8.11
CA ASP A 130 12.50 -13.86 -9.08
C ASP A 130 12.18 -15.21 -8.43
N PRO A 131 10.92 -15.48 -8.20
CA PRO A 131 10.56 -16.67 -7.43
C PRO A 131 10.48 -17.91 -8.24
N ASP A 132 11.07 -18.04 -9.31
CA ASP A 132 10.98 -19.22 -9.99
C ASP A 132 11.84 -20.27 -9.81
#